data_2009249a2bb069a30c7b4ffc588095b7
#
_entry.id   2009249a2bb069a30c7b4ffc588095b7
#
_cell.length_a   1.000
_cell.length_b   1.000
_cell.length_c   1.000
_cell.angle_alpha   90.00
_cell.angle_beta   90.00
_cell.angle_gamma   90.00
#
_symmetry.space_group_name_H-M   'P 1'
#
loop_
_entity.id
_entity.type
_entity.pdbx_description
1 polymer ?
#
loop_
_entity_poly.entity_id
_entity_poly.type
_entity_poly.pdbx_seq_one_letter_code
_entity_poly.pdbx_strand_id
1 'polypeptide(L)'
;EVLGLGTTGYGEQMLSSAFHADYHTVETVAHARGCRRFFPDATFLLDIGGQDMKAIWLKDGVVTNIMLNEACSSGCGSFLENFAATLGMPVDQVADAAFRSQAPAELGSRCTVFMNSTIINEQRNGKQPDDLMAGLCRSIIENVFTKVVRIANVAELGDRVVVQGGTFRNFAVLWALEE
;
A
#
# COMPACT_ATOMS: atom_id res chain seq x y z
N GLU A 1 -30.60 -6.99 -14.74
CA GLU A 1 -30.14 -6.86 -16.12
C GLU A 1 -28.71 -6.33 -16.12
N VAL A 2 -27.79 -7.01 -16.84
CA VAL A 2 -26.39 -6.54 -17.04
C VAL A 2 -26.38 -5.68 -18.29
N LEU A 3 -26.03 -4.39 -18.15
CA LEU A 3 -26.06 -3.42 -19.25
C LEU A 3 -24.71 -3.27 -19.96
N GLY A 4 -23.64 -3.75 -19.35
CA GLY A 4 -22.30 -3.70 -19.92
C GLY A 4 -21.29 -4.39 -19.01
N LEU A 5 -20.18 -4.83 -19.57
CA LEU A 5 -19.10 -5.52 -18.89
C LEU A 5 -17.77 -4.83 -19.17
N GLY A 6 -17.08 -4.43 -18.12
CA GLY A 6 -15.72 -3.91 -18.20
C GLY A 6 -14.74 -4.78 -17.43
N THR A 7 -13.51 -4.91 -17.93
CA THR A 7 -12.44 -5.66 -17.27
C THR A 7 -11.20 -4.79 -17.04
N THR A 8 -10.49 -5.07 -15.96
CA THR A 8 -9.22 -4.43 -15.60
C THR A 8 -8.36 -5.38 -14.76
N GLY A 9 -7.13 -4.99 -14.44
CA GLY A 9 -6.16 -5.79 -13.71
C GLY A 9 -5.31 -6.67 -14.63
N TYR A 10 -4.47 -7.52 -14.07
CA TYR A 10 -3.54 -8.36 -14.84
C TYR A 10 -4.20 -9.29 -15.86
N GLY A 11 -5.45 -9.66 -15.62
CA GLY A 11 -6.21 -10.56 -16.51
C GLY A 11 -7.15 -9.84 -17.48
N GLU A 12 -7.09 -8.50 -17.62
CA GLU A 12 -8.12 -7.73 -18.31
C GLU A 12 -8.36 -8.20 -19.76
N GLN A 13 -7.30 -8.51 -20.50
CA GLN A 13 -7.44 -8.97 -21.91
C GLN A 13 -8.02 -10.36 -22.00
N MET A 14 -7.55 -11.27 -21.15
CA MET A 14 -8.05 -12.64 -21.11
C MET A 14 -9.52 -12.67 -20.73
N LEU A 15 -9.91 -11.94 -19.69
CA LEU A 15 -11.29 -11.84 -19.25
C LEU A 15 -12.17 -11.11 -20.27
N SER A 16 -11.65 -10.04 -20.88
CA SER A 16 -12.34 -9.32 -21.94
C SER A 16 -12.67 -10.25 -23.13
N SER A 17 -11.70 -11.06 -23.53
CA SER A 17 -11.88 -12.05 -24.62
C SER A 17 -12.84 -13.16 -24.22
N ALA A 18 -12.72 -13.71 -23.00
CA ALA A 18 -13.52 -14.84 -22.54
C ALA A 18 -15.00 -14.49 -22.33
N PHE A 19 -15.27 -13.27 -21.89
CA PHE A 19 -16.63 -12.81 -21.57
C PHE A 19 -17.19 -11.78 -22.55
N HIS A 20 -16.49 -11.51 -23.66
CA HIS A 20 -16.87 -10.50 -24.66
C HIS A 20 -17.17 -9.13 -24.02
N ALA A 21 -16.24 -8.64 -23.19
CA ALA A 21 -16.41 -7.40 -22.49
C ALA A 21 -16.51 -6.20 -23.46
N ASP A 22 -17.40 -5.26 -23.14
CA ASP A 22 -17.60 -4.04 -23.92
C ASP A 22 -16.41 -3.08 -23.82
N TYR A 23 -15.63 -3.18 -22.71
CA TYR A 23 -14.49 -2.32 -22.43
C TYR A 23 -13.45 -3.05 -21.59
N HIS A 24 -12.18 -2.79 -21.87
CA HIS A 24 -11.08 -3.17 -20.99
C HIS A 24 -10.07 -2.03 -20.84
N THR A 25 -9.36 -1.99 -19.73
CA THR A 25 -8.31 -1.00 -19.48
C THR A 25 -7.31 -1.53 -18.48
N VAL A 26 -6.07 -1.03 -18.57
CA VAL A 26 -5.03 -1.35 -17.59
C VAL A 26 -5.39 -0.80 -16.23
N GLU A 27 -4.98 -1.50 -15.20
CA GLU A 27 -5.32 -1.23 -13.80
C GLU A 27 -5.01 0.21 -13.36
N THR A 28 -3.84 0.73 -13.75
CA THR A 28 -3.42 2.09 -13.40
C THR A 28 -4.38 3.16 -13.91
N VAL A 29 -4.92 2.97 -15.13
CA VAL A 29 -5.92 3.88 -15.71
C VAL A 29 -7.25 3.76 -14.96
N ALA A 30 -7.64 2.53 -14.58
CA ALA A 30 -8.84 2.31 -13.79
C ALA A 30 -8.75 3.01 -12.42
N HIS A 31 -7.61 2.88 -11.73
CA HIS A 31 -7.35 3.57 -10.47
C HIS A 31 -7.44 5.09 -10.59
N ALA A 32 -6.76 5.68 -11.58
CA ALA A 32 -6.78 7.12 -11.81
C ALA A 32 -8.20 7.63 -12.13
N ARG A 33 -8.95 6.90 -12.97
CA ARG A 33 -10.34 7.25 -13.30
C ARG A 33 -11.27 7.14 -12.09
N GLY A 34 -11.12 6.08 -11.29
CA GLY A 34 -11.86 5.89 -10.04
C GLY A 34 -11.58 7.01 -9.05
N CYS A 35 -10.31 7.34 -8.82
CA CYS A 35 -9.90 8.43 -7.97
C CYS A 35 -10.54 9.76 -8.42
N ARG A 36 -10.39 10.12 -9.70
CA ARG A 36 -10.94 11.36 -10.26
C ARG A 36 -12.46 11.46 -10.12
N ARG A 37 -13.17 10.35 -10.14
CA ARG A 37 -14.65 10.36 -10.02
C ARG A 37 -15.11 10.86 -8.66
N PHE A 38 -14.35 10.57 -7.61
CA PHE A 38 -14.67 10.96 -6.22
C PHE A 38 -13.87 12.17 -5.74
N PHE A 39 -12.65 12.33 -6.24
CA PHE A 39 -11.69 13.37 -5.86
C PHE A 39 -11.12 14.04 -7.12
N PRO A 40 -11.89 14.91 -7.79
CA PRO A 40 -11.50 15.51 -9.09
C PRO A 40 -10.28 16.44 -8.98
N ASP A 41 -9.99 16.92 -7.79
CA ASP A 41 -8.88 17.81 -7.44
C ASP A 41 -7.65 17.07 -6.85
N ALA A 42 -7.64 15.74 -6.87
CA ALA A 42 -6.50 14.97 -6.39
C ALA A 42 -5.23 15.31 -7.16
N THR A 43 -4.14 15.52 -6.43
CA THR A 43 -2.80 15.77 -6.98
C THR A 43 -1.92 14.53 -6.94
N PHE A 44 -2.18 13.65 -6.00
CA PHE A 44 -1.45 12.41 -5.83
C PHE A 44 -2.37 11.28 -5.37
N LEU A 45 -2.17 10.11 -5.94
CA LEU A 45 -2.87 8.89 -5.57
C LEU A 45 -1.85 7.82 -5.19
N LEU A 46 -1.95 7.32 -3.97
CA LEU A 46 -1.17 6.20 -3.48
C LEU A 46 -2.09 4.98 -3.34
N ASP A 47 -1.82 3.96 -4.13
CA ASP A 47 -2.49 2.67 -4.02
C ASP A 47 -1.53 1.65 -3.40
N ILE A 48 -1.95 1.00 -2.31
CA ILE A 48 -1.20 -0.10 -1.71
C ILE A 48 -2.11 -1.33 -1.66
N GLY A 49 -1.85 -2.22 -2.59
CA GLY A 49 -2.53 -3.52 -2.70
C GLY A 49 -1.93 -4.60 -1.80
N GLY A 50 -2.32 -5.84 -2.04
CA GLY A 50 -1.76 -7.01 -1.35
C GLY A 50 -0.33 -7.32 -1.78
N GLN A 51 0.02 -7.12 -3.04
CA GLN A 51 1.32 -7.54 -3.60
C GLN A 51 2.07 -6.43 -4.34
N ASP A 52 1.41 -5.36 -4.69
CA ASP A 52 1.98 -4.23 -5.41
C ASP A 52 1.59 -2.90 -4.80
N MET A 53 2.26 -1.85 -5.21
CA MET A 53 1.89 -0.49 -4.90
C MET A 53 2.11 0.41 -6.11
N LYS A 54 1.28 1.45 -6.20
CA LYS A 54 1.30 2.42 -7.28
C LYS A 54 1.25 3.82 -6.71
N ALA A 55 2.19 4.65 -7.14
CA ALA A 55 2.19 6.08 -6.88
C ALA A 55 1.89 6.82 -8.17
N ILE A 56 0.83 7.59 -8.21
CA ILE A 56 0.30 8.25 -9.40
C ILE A 56 0.17 9.75 -9.14
N TRP A 57 0.90 10.57 -9.90
CA TRP A 57 0.76 12.02 -9.86
C TRP A 57 -0.30 12.48 -10.85
N LEU A 58 -1.13 13.38 -10.39
CA LEU A 58 -2.26 13.92 -11.15
C LEU A 58 -2.15 15.44 -11.23
N LYS A 59 -2.44 15.98 -12.40
CA LYS A 59 -2.61 17.43 -12.62
C LYS A 59 -3.84 17.65 -13.47
N ASP A 60 -4.77 18.43 -12.97
CA ASP A 60 -6.06 18.70 -13.64
C ASP A 60 -6.80 17.40 -14.05
N GLY A 61 -6.69 16.38 -13.21
CA GLY A 61 -7.26 15.05 -13.43
C GLY A 61 -6.56 14.21 -14.49
N VAL A 62 -5.39 14.66 -14.98
CA VAL A 62 -4.55 13.92 -15.94
C VAL A 62 -3.37 13.31 -15.21
N VAL A 63 -3.07 12.06 -15.51
CA VAL A 63 -1.88 11.37 -14.97
C VAL A 63 -0.63 12.00 -15.59
N THR A 64 0.27 12.52 -14.76
CA THR A 64 1.54 13.14 -15.18
C THR A 64 2.75 12.26 -14.94
N ASN A 65 2.69 11.42 -13.91
CA ASN A 65 3.76 10.48 -13.59
C ASN A 65 3.20 9.25 -12.87
N ILE A 66 3.86 8.12 -13.03
CA ILE A 66 3.50 6.84 -12.39
C ILE A 66 4.78 6.17 -11.93
N MET A 67 4.78 5.69 -10.70
CA MET A 67 5.78 4.77 -10.18
C MET A 67 5.10 3.52 -9.66
N LEU A 68 5.65 2.37 -10.02
CA LEU A 68 5.13 1.05 -9.67
C LEU A 68 6.17 0.27 -8.89
N ASN A 69 5.73 -0.50 -7.91
CA ASN A 69 6.54 -1.54 -7.30
C ASN A 69 5.78 -2.87 -7.34
N GLU A 70 6.06 -3.64 -8.36
CA GLU A 70 5.48 -4.97 -8.58
C GLU A 70 6.47 -6.09 -8.24
N ALA A 71 7.76 -5.74 -8.14
CA ALA A 71 8.83 -6.73 -7.94
C ALA A 71 9.09 -7.09 -6.46
N CYS A 72 8.59 -6.31 -5.51
CA CYS A 72 8.88 -6.50 -4.11
C CYS A 72 7.64 -6.24 -3.24
N SER A 73 7.19 -7.26 -2.54
CA SER A 73 6.07 -7.17 -1.59
C SER A 73 6.40 -6.37 -0.31
N SER A 74 7.66 -5.93 -0.14
CA SER A 74 8.06 -5.05 0.97
C SER A 74 7.25 -3.76 0.94
N GLY A 75 6.36 -3.58 1.89
CA GLY A 75 5.49 -2.42 1.94
C GLY A 75 4.09 -2.65 1.37
N CYS A 76 3.74 -3.86 0.95
CA CYS A 76 2.39 -4.23 0.53
C CYS A 76 1.65 -5.03 1.62
N GLY A 77 0.35 -5.26 1.44
CA GLY A 77 -0.48 -5.96 2.43
C GLY A 77 0.01 -7.37 2.77
N SER A 78 0.49 -8.14 1.79
CA SER A 78 1.04 -9.48 2.02
C SER A 78 2.28 -9.50 2.90
N PHE A 79 3.07 -8.43 2.91
CA PHE A 79 4.18 -8.27 3.84
C PHE A 79 3.68 -8.25 5.30
N LEU A 80 2.67 -7.42 5.56
CA LEU A 80 2.07 -7.32 6.88
C LEU A 80 1.41 -8.62 7.32
N GLU A 81 0.65 -9.25 6.42
CA GLU A 81 -0.03 -10.53 6.66
C GLU A 81 0.96 -11.65 7.01
N ASN A 82 2.05 -11.77 6.26
CA ASN A 82 3.07 -12.79 6.51
C ASN A 82 3.75 -12.61 7.87
N PHE A 83 4.09 -11.37 8.25
CA PHE A 83 4.71 -11.12 9.55
C PHE A 83 3.71 -11.27 10.71
N ALA A 84 2.46 -10.86 10.55
CA ALA A 84 1.42 -11.12 11.52
C ALA A 84 1.24 -12.62 11.77
N ALA A 85 1.13 -13.40 10.69
CA ALA A 85 1.04 -14.88 10.78
C ALA A 85 2.26 -15.50 11.47
N THR A 86 3.49 -15.02 11.18
CA THR A 86 4.72 -15.48 11.82
C THR A 86 4.71 -15.22 13.34
N LEU A 87 4.08 -14.16 13.78
CA LEU A 87 3.90 -13.80 15.20
C LEU A 87 2.62 -14.39 15.81
N GLY A 88 1.91 -15.26 15.07
CA GLY A 88 0.69 -15.92 15.53
C GLY A 88 -0.51 -14.97 15.65
N MET A 89 -0.50 -13.85 14.94
CA MET A 89 -1.52 -12.81 15.01
C MET A 89 -2.37 -12.81 13.72
N PRO A 90 -3.70 -12.84 13.80
CA PRO A 90 -4.58 -12.57 12.66
C PRO A 90 -4.38 -11.15 12.11
N VAL A 91 -4.43 -11.01 10.77
CA VAL A 91 -4.15 -9.71 10.11
C VAL A 91 -5.13 -8.60 10.50
N ASP A 92 -6.36 -8.94 10.82
CA ASP A 92 -7.40 -8.02 11.28
C ASP A 92 -7.14 -7.45 12.69
N GLN A 93 -6.27 -8.08 13.48
CA GLN A 93 -5.86 -7.62 14.80
C GLN A 93 -4.60 -6.76 14.79
N VAL A 94 -3.92 -6.64 13.66
CA VAL A 94 -2.64 -5.91 13.55
C VAL A 94 -2.78 -4.44 13.89
N ALA A 95 -3.85 -3.78 13.44
CA ALA A 95 -4.06 -2.36 13.75
C ALA A 95 -4.24 -2.12 15.24
N ASP A 96 -5.08 -2.94 15.89
CA ASP A 96 -5.30 -2.84 17.33
C ASP A 96 -4.02 -3.12 18.14
N ALA A 97 -3.23 -4.11 17.71
CA ALA A 97 -1.93 -4.39 18.32
C ALA A 97 -0.99 -3.20 18.17
N ALA A 98 -0.87 -2.64 16.97
CA ALA A 98 -0.02 -1.49 16.71
C ALA A 98 -0.41 -0.27 17.57
N PHE A 99 -1.71 -0.01 17.75
CA PHE A 99 -2.19 1.09 18.61
C PHE A 99 -1.99 0.85 20.11
N ARG A 100 -1.82 -0.39 20.57
CA ARG A 100 -1.46 -0.69 21.95
C ARG A 100 0.03 -0.51 22.25
N SER A 101 0.88 -0.41 21.22
CA SER A 101 2.32 -0.25 21.37
C SER A 101 2.67 0.98 22.19
N GLN A 102 3.59 0.83 23.14
CA GLN A 102 4.15 1.91 23.92
C GLN A 102 5.55 2.32 23.44
N ALA A 103 6.20 1.47 22.67
CA ALA A 103 7.55 1.66 22.19
C ALA A 103 7.74 0.96 20.83
N PRO A 104 7.19 1.49 19.74
CA PRO A 104 7.28 0.89 18.41
C PRO A 104 8.71 0.48 18.04
N ALA A 105 8.87 -0.66 17.38
CA ALA A 105 10.16 -1.13 16.94
C ALA A 105 10.67 -0.30 15.75
N GLU A 106 11.95 0.05 15.75
CA GLU A 106 12.59 0.76 14.65
C GLU A 106 13.07 -0.25 13.58
N LEU A 107 12.19 -0.61 12.67
CA LEU A 107 12.46 -1.62 11.66
C LEU A 107 13.08 -1.03 10.38
N GLY A 108 12.82 0.24 10.11
CA GLY A 108 13.29 0.96 8.92
C GLY A 108 12.76 0.40 7.60
N SER A 109 13.21 0.98 6.50
CA SER A 109 12.82 0.57 5.14
C SER A 109 13.69 -0.59 4.64
N ARG A 110 13.39 -1.82 5.06
CA ARG A 110 14.16 -3.01 4.70
C ARG A 110 13.41 -3.92 3.72
N CYS A 111 14.18 -4.68 2.94
CA CYS A 111 13.63 -5.77 2.15
C CYS A 111 13.08 -6.87 3.08
N THR A 112 11.99 -7.52 2.68
CA THR A 112 11.34 -8.61 3.43
C THR A 112 12.31 -9.69 3.91
N VAL A 113 13.31 -10.03 3.10
CA VAL A 113 14.32 -11.04 3.43
C VAL A 113 15.12 -10.64 4.68
N PHE A 114 15.49 -9.37 4.80
CA PHE A 114 16.26 -8.87 5.95
C PHE A 114 15.39 -8.50 7.13
N MET A 115 14.10 -8.30 6.93
CA MET A 115 13.16 -7.93 7.97
C MET A 115 13.04 -9.03 9.03
N ASN A 116 13.04 -10.31 8.64
CA ASN A 116 13.01 -11.45 9.58
C ASN A 116 14.11 -11.34 10.64
N SER A 117 15.35 -11.12 10.22
CA SER A 117 16.47 -11.01 11.16
C SER A 117 16.35 -9.76 12.04
N THR A 118 15.83 -8.67 11.51
CA THR A 118 15.58 -7.44 12.29
C THR A 118 14.52 -7.69 13.36
N ILE A 119 13.39 -8.33 13.01
CA ILE A 119 12.31 -8.67 13.96
C ILE A 119 12.84 -9.58 15.07
N ILE A 120 13.62 -10.64 14.72
CA ILE A 120 14.21 -11.54 15.72
C ILE A 120 15.13 -10.76 16.67
N ASN A 121 15.92 -9.82 16.16
CA ASN A 121 16.79 -8.99 16.99
C ASN A 121 16.00 -8.08 17.91
N GLU A 122 14.94 -7.44 17.40
CA GLU A 122 14.08 -6.59 18.21
C GLU A 122 13.34 -7.39 19.31
N GLN A 123 12.91 -8.62 19.02
CA GLN A 123 12.35 -9.52 20.03
C GLN A 123 13.38 -9.85 21.12
N ARG A 124 14.64 -10.11 20.74
CA ARG A 124 15.73 -10.34 21.71
C ARG A 124 16.04 -9.11 22.56
N ASN A 125 15.83 -7.91 21.99
CA ASN A 125 15.95 -6.63 22.69
C ASN A 125 14.74 -6.32 23.58
N GLY A 126 13.75 -7.22 23.65
CA GLY A 126 12.60 -7.10 24.55
C GLY A 126 11.36 -6.44 23.94
N LYS A 127 11.36 -6.15 22.64
CA LYS A 127 10.16 -5.62 21.95
C LYS A 127 9.05 -6.67 21.95
N GLN A 128 7.86 -6.21 22.32
CA GLN A 128 6.66 -7.03 22.36
C GLN A 128 6.02 -7.15 20.97
N PRO A 129 5.13 -8.13 20.72
CA PRO A 129 4.43 -8.26 19.45
C PRO A 129 3.73 -6.98 19.00
N ASP A 130 3.11 -6.24 19.92
CA ASP A 130 2.44 -4.97 19.64
C ASP A 130 3.43 -3.91 19.11
N ASP A 131 4.64 -3.84 19.68
CA ASP A 131 5.70 -2.93 19.24
C ASP A 131 6.22 -3.28 17.85
N LEU A 132 6.31 -4.58 17.55
CA LEU A 132 6.71 -5.06 16.23
C LEU A 132 5.64 -4.74 15.17
N MET A 133 4.36 -4.91 15.50
CA MET A 133 3.27 -4.56 14.58
C MET A 133 3.25 -3.06 14.28
N ALA A 134 3.43 -2.21 15.29
CA ALA A 134 3.54 -0.76 15.08
C ALA A 134 4.74 -0.41 14.19
N GLY A 135 5.90 -1.00 14.44
CA GLY A 135 7.09 -0.84 13.60
C GLY A 135 6.89 -1.31 12.15
N LEU A 136 6.18 -2.42 11.94
CA LEU A 136 5.87 -2.93 10.61
C LEU A 136 4.94 -1.99 9.83
N CYS A 137 3.90 -1.44 10.47
CA CYS A 137 3.01 -0.45 9.84
C CYS A 137 3.80 0.79 9.39
N ARG A 138 4.69 1.31 10.22
CA ARG A 138 5.59 2.43 9.84
C ARG A 138 6.55 2.05 8.72
N SER A 139 7.14 0.86 8.79
CA SER A 139 8.08 0.36 7.75
C SER A 139 7.44 0.28 6.37
N ILE A 140 6.13 -0.01 6.25
CA ILE A 140 5.40 0.03 4.98
C ILE A 140 5.50 1.43 4.37
N ILE A 141 5.16 2.45 5.13
CA ILE A 141 5.16 3.84 4.66
C ILE A 141 6.59 4.32 4.36
N GLU A 142 7.56 3.99 5.20
CA GLU A 142 8.97 4.29 4.91
C GLU A 142 9.45 3.64 3.61
N ASN A 143 9.04 2.40 3.32
CA ASN A 143 9.35 1.73 2.06
C ASN A 143 8.72 2.47 0.86
N VAL A 144 7.48 2.94 0.99
CA VAL A 144 6.83 3.75 -0.05
C VAL A 144 7.69 4.95 -0.40
N PHE A 145 8.02 5.79 0.57
CA PHE A 145 8.70 7.05 0.31
C PHE A 145 10.18 6.88 -0.05
N THR A 146 10.86 5.91 0.53
CA THR A 146 12.30 5.70 0.26
C THR A 146 12.59 4.90 -0.99
N LYS A 147 11.75 3.96 -1.37
CA LYS A 147 12.03 3.01 -2.48
C LYS A 147 11.15 3.21 -3.70
N VAL A 148 9.91 3.64 -3.53
CA VAL A 148 8.96 3.78 -4.64
C VAL A 148 8.86 5.24 -5.06
N VAL A 149 8.35 6.09 -4.21
CA VAL A 149 8.09 7.51 -4.52
C VAL A 149 9.40 8.30 -4.69
N ARG A 150 10.38 8.05 -3.84
CA ARG A 150 11.75 8.63 -3.88
C ARG A 150 11.77 10.15 -4.01
N ILE A 151 10.83 10.83 -3.37
CA ILE A 151 10.81 12.29 -3.32
C ILE A 151 11.67 12.82 -2.18
N ALA A 152 12.28 13.97 -2.41
CA ALA A 152 13.05 14.67 -1.39
C ALA A 152 12.16 15.58 -0.51
N ASN A 153 11.00 15.99 -1.02
CA ASN A 153 10.09 16.89 -0.34
C ASN A 153 8.65 16.43 -0.54
N VAL A 154 7.92 16.27 0.56
CA VAL A 154 6.51 15.89 0.57
C VAL A 154 5.63 16.87 -0.23
N ALA A 155 6.03 18.14 -0.35
CA ALA A 155 5.35 19.13 -1.18
C ALA A 155 5.26 18.74 -2.68
N GLU A 156 6.11 17.82 -3.14
CA GLU A 156 6.05 17.30 -4.52
C GLU A 156 4.79 16.44 -4.77
N LEU A 157 4.09 16.00 -3.73
CA LEU A 157 2.82 15.29 -3.83
C LEU A 157 1.64 16.24 -4.13
N GLY A 158 1.84 17.55 -3.91
CA GLY A 158 0.79 18.55 -4.02
C GLY A 158 -0.14 18.59 -2.82
N ASP A 159 -1.29 19.25 -2.97
CA ASP A 159 -2.13 19.64 -1.84
C ASP A 159 -3.24 18.60 -1.52
N ARG A 160 -3.50 17.67 -2.43
CA ARG A 160 -4.59 16.70 -2.27
C ARG A 160 -4.10 15.28 -2.52
N VAL A 161 -3.69 14.62 -1.44
CA VAL A 161 -3.27 13.22 -1.45
C VAL A 161 -4.49 12.31 -1.23
N VAL A 162 -4.66 11.34 -2.10
CA VAL A 162 -5.69 10.30 -1.97
C VAL A 162 -5.00 8.96 -1.77
N VAL A 163 -5.50 8.16 -0.85
CA VAL A 163 -5.02 6.79 -0.61
C VAL A 163 -6.09 5.77 -0.92
N GLN A 164 -5.70 4.63 -1.42
CA GLN A 164 -6.57 3.49 -1.71
C GLN A 164 -5.82 2.17 -1.62
N GLY A 165 -6.53 1.07 -1.82
CA GLY A 165 -5.99 -0.28 -1.70
C GLY A 165 -6.30 -0.94 -0.37
N GLY A 166 -6.25 -2.27 -0.37
CA GLY A 166 -6.66 -3.08 0.78
C GLY A 166 -5.81 -2.87 2.03
N THR A 167 -4.54 -2.51 1.85
CA THR A 167 -3.60 -2.27 2.95
C THR A 167 -4.01 -1.09 3.84
N PHE A 168 -4.64 -0.06 3.27
CA PHE A 168 -5.15 1.09 4.04
C PHE A 168 -6.43 0.80 4.84
N ARG A 169 -7.02 -0.40 4.74
CA ARG A 169 -8.03 -0.87 5.69
C ARG A 169 -7.43 -1.12 7.08
N ASN A 170 -6.11 -1.26 7.17
CA ASN A 170 -5.39 -1.22 8.43
C ASN A 170 -5.14 0.24 8.83
N PHE A 171 -5.89 0.71 9.82
CA PHE A 171 -5.82 2.10 10.27
C PHE A 171 -4.47 2.50 10.87
N ALA A 172 -3.66 1.56 11.35
CA ALA A 172 -2.32 1.87 11.84
C ALA A 172 -1.35 2.18 10.70
N VAL A 173 -1.56 1.60 9.50
CA VAL A 173 -0.81 1.99 8.29
C VAL A 173 -1.25 3.38 7.81
N LEU A 174 -2.55 3.67 7.84
CA LEU A 174 -3.06 4.99 7.49
C LEU A 174 -2.50 6.07 8.44
N TRP A 175 -2.54 5.80 9.74
CA TRP A 175 -2.00 6.70 10.75
C TRP A 175 -0.49 6.93 10.59
N ALA A 176 0.28 5.88 10.26
CA ALA A 176 1.70 6.02 9.98
C ALA A 176 2.01 6.90 8.74
N LEU A 177 1.06 7.05 7.82
CA LEU A 177 1.18 7.98 6.69
C LEU A 177 0.91 9.42 7.10
N GLU A 178 0.07 9.64 8.10
CA GLU A 178 -0.31 10.96 8.61
C GLU A 178 0.72 11.55 9.59
N GLU A 179 1.61 10.72 10.17
CA GLU A 179 2.76 11.15 10.99
C GLU A 179 3.85 11.83 10.15
#